data_847b3388303737946e6b88d5167341a9
#
_entry.id   847b3388303737946e6b88d5167341a9
#
_cell.length_a   1.000
_cell.length_b   1.000
_cell.length_c   1.000
_cell.angle_alpha   90.00
_cell.angle_beta   90.00
_cell.angle_gamma   90.00
#
_symmetry.space_group_name_H-M   'P 1'
#
loop_
_entity.id
_entity.type
_entity.pdbx_description
1 polymer ?
#
loop_
_entity_poly.entity_id
_entity_poly.type
_entity_poly.pdbx_seq_one_letter_code
_entity_poly.pdbx_strand_id
1 'polypeptide(L)'
;TGMIRAIGNPFERFDEDRLRMIRAVRFACRFDFKIEDQTAKAIKKFHDKVLTVSSERIRDELRKTLTGPNPDTSIKMLDDLNLLHEILPEVTAMKGVEQPENFHPEGDVYTHTLLTLTKLADGRKATDTGEEPLPVSNGHGKKNVSDSWELAMAVLLHDIGKPVTFEIADRIRFNNHDSIGAKMAEKICERLRMSNAEKERITWLVKMHLYLRHAQEMRVSKLKRLFAHEGYPELAELYKVDSLASTANLDDYNFCQKMFEELKVEEIKPEPLITGNDL
;
A
#
# COMPACT_ATOMS: atom_id res chain seq x y z
N THR A 1 -3.91 30.81 -5.66
CA THR A 1 -2.59 30.78 -6.33
C THR A 1 -2.11 29.36 -6.70
N GLY A 2 -2.77 28.28 -6.20
CA GLY A 2 -2.38 26.88 -6.52
C GLY A 2 -0.95 26.54 -6.09
N MET A 3 -0.45 27.11 -4.99
CA MET A 3 0.95 26.98 -4.58
C MET A 3 1.08 26.81 -3.07
N ILE A 4 1.87 25.83 -2.65
CA ILE A 4 2.28 25.65 -1.26
C ILE A 4 3.61 26.37 -1.03
N ARG A 5 3.61 27.28 -0.07
CA ARG A 5 4.78 28.09 0.31
C ARG A 5 4.90 28.17 1.83
N ALA A 6 6.10 28.09 2.35
CA ALA A 6 6.38 28.35 3.74
C ALA A 6 6.13 29.84 4.06
N ILE A 7 5.45 30.11 5.17
CA ILE A 7 5.24 31.50 5.64
C ILE A 7 6.56 31.99 6.25
N GLY A 8 7.13 33.07 5.70
CA GLY A 8 8.44 33.59 6.07
C GLY A 8 9.59 32.83 5.39
N ASN A 9 10.75 32.78 6.03
CA ASN A 9 11.92 32.11 5.49
C ASN A 9 11.77 30.57 5.59
N PRO A 10 11.71 29.81 4.47
CA PRO A 10 11.51 28.36 4.52
C PRO A 10 12.62 27.60 5.26
N PHE A 11 13.85 28.11 5.23
CA PHE A 11 14.97 27.47 5.92
C PHE A 11 14.82 27.54 7.45
N GLU A 12 14.39 28.66 7.98
CA GLU A 12 14.09 28.82 9.42
C GLU A 12 12.89 27.99 9.82
N ARG A 13 11.84 28.00 9.02
CA ARG A 13 10.58 27.28 9.30
C ARG A 13 10.76 25.76 9.32
N PHE A 14 11.64 25.19 8.49
CA PHE A 14 11.93 23.76 8.53
C PHE A 14 12.96 23.42 9.62
N ASP A 15 13.78 24.35 10.08
CA ASP A 15 14.63 24.14 11.25
C ASP A 15 13.82 24.10 12.54
N GLU A 16 12.75 24.89 12.67
CA GLU A 16 11.82 24.84 13.82
C GLU A 16 11.04 23.52 13.90
N ASP A 17 10.51 23.00 12.78
CA ASP A 17 9.74 21.75 12.74
C ASP A 17 9.89 21.06 11.38
N ARG A 18 10.72 20.01 11.37
CA ARG A 18 11.06 19.25 10.15
C ARG A 18 9.89 18.47 9.57
N LEU A 19 8.86 18.14 10.38
CA LEU A 19 7.63 17.51 9.87
C LEU A 19 6.92 18.36 8.82
N ARG A 20 7.11 19.67 8.86
CA ARG A 20 6.56 20.59 7.85
C ARG A 20 6.99 20.25 6.43
N MET A 21 8.13 19.57 6.23
CA MET A 21 8.58 19.10 4.91
C MET A 21 7.62 18.05 4.35
N ILE A 22 7.27 17.03 5.12
CA ILE A 22 6.30 15.99 4.69
C ILE A 22 4.91 16.62 4.52
N ARG A 23 4.52 17.51 5.43
CA ARG A 23 3.22 18.21 5.35
C ARG A 23 3.10 19.07 4.11
N ALA A 24 4.17 19.72 3.66
CA ALA A 24 4.17 20.50 2.42
C ALA A 24 3.83 19.62 1.21
N VAL A 25 4.45 18.43 1.11
CA VAL A 25 4.14 17.44 0.08
C VAL A 25 2.68 16.99 0.17
N ARG A 26 2.24 16.57 1.35
CA ARG A 26 0.86 16.12 1.55
C ARG A 26 -0.16 17.17 1.15
N PHE A 27 0.03 18.43 1.53
CA PHE A 27 -0.90 19.50 1.14
C PHE A 27 -0.82 19.81 -0.35
N ALA A 28 0.38 19.79 -0.96
CA ALA A 28 0.53 19.99 -2.39
C ALA A 28 -0.31 18.95 -3.17
N CYS A 29 -0.15 17.68 -2.85
CA CYS A 29 -0.86 16.60 -3.53
C CYS A 29 -2.37 16.56 -3.20
N ARG A 30 -2.75 16.93 -1.95
CA ARG A 30 -4.16 16.97 -1.56
C ARG A 30 -4.97 18.03 -2.32
N PHE A 31 -4.36 19.16 -2.60
CA PHE A 31 -5.03 20.31 -3.24
C PHE A 31 -4.66 20.49 -4.72
N ASP A 32 -3.86 19.55 -5.26
CA ASP A 32 -3.29 19.66 -6.60
C ASP A 32 -2.53 20.99 -6.81
N PHE A 33 -1.69 21.34 -5.84
CA PHE A 33 -0.89 22.55 -5.82
C PHE A 33 0.59 22.22 -6.05
N LYS A 34 1.33 23.17 -6.61
CA LYS A 34 2.79 23.07 -6.73
C LYS A 34 3.48 23.55 -5.45
N ILE A 35 4.65 23.03 -5.15
CA ILE A 35 5.51 23.57 -4.10
C ILE A 35 6.38 24.67 -4.72
N GLU A 36 6.43 25.84 -4.06
CA GLU A 36 7.27 26.96 -4.47
C GLU A 36 8.76 26.55 -4.48
N ASP A 37 9.52 27.04 -5.46
CA ASP A 37 10.94 26.67 -5.68
C ASP A 37 11.82 26.91 -4.44
N GLN A 38 11.66 28.02 -3.74
CA GLN A 38 12.42 28.30 -2.52
C GLN A 38 12.08 27.32 -1.39
N THR A 39 10.80 26.97 -1.26
CA THR A 39 10.32 25.97 -0.31
C THR A 39 10.86 24.58 -0.67
N ALA A 40 10.83 24.18 -1.94
CA ALA A 40 11.37 22.92 -2.42
C ALA A 40 12.91 22.83 -2.20
N LYS A 41 13.65 23.93 -2.48
CA LYS A 41 15.10 23.99 -2.21
C LYS A 41 15.42 23.81 -0.72
N ALA A 42 14.62 24.40 0.15
CA ALA A 42 14.82 24.25 1.60
C ALA A 42 14.50 22.81 2.05
N ILE A 43 13.46 22.16 1.52
CA ILE A 43 13.18 20.74 1.78
C ILE A 43 14.37 19.89 1.34
N LYS A 44 14.86 20.06 0.11
CA LYS A 44 16.04 19.32 -0.40
C LYS A 44 17.30 19.56 0.41
N LYS A 45 17.45 20.72 1.04
CA LYS A 45 18.60 21.02 1.92
C LYS A 45 18.51 20.31 3.27
N PHE A 46 17.32 20.09 3.79
CA PHE A 46 17.09 19.55 5.13
C PHE A 46 16.50 18.14 5.14
N HIS A 47 16.39 17.46 3.98
CA HIS A 47 15.76 16.14 3.89
C HIS A 47 16.35 15.13 4.87
N ASP A 48 17.67 15.10 5.04
CA ASP A 48 18.41 14.22 5.94
C ASP A 48 18.01 14.37 7.41
N LYS A 49 17.50 15.55 7.78
CA LYS A 49 17.06 15.84 9.16
C LYS A 49 15.62 15.42 9.43
N VAL A 50 14.89 14.89 8.45
CA VAL A 50 13.50 14.46 8.66
C VAL A 50 13.39 13.37 9.72
N LEU A 51 14.39 12.51 9.86
CA LEU A 51 14.44 11.44 10.86
C LEU A 51 14.67 11.94 12.31
N THR A 52 14.92 13.23 12.53
CA THR A 52 14.90 13.82 13.88
C THR A 52 13.48 14.04 14.40
N VAL A 53 12.48 13.93 13.53
CA VAL A 53 11.05 13.89 13.91
C VAL A 53 10.72 12.50 14.46
N SER A 54 9.84 12.42 15.46
CA SER A 54 9.43 11.13 15.99
C SER A 54 8.74 10.26 14.93
N SER A 55 9.01 8.96 14.99
CA SER A 55 8.48 7.98 14.01
C SER A 55 6.95 7.97 13.95
N GLU A 56 6.29 8.21 15.08
CA GLU A 56 4.83 8.30 15.17
C GLU A 56 4.28 9.47 14.36
N ARG A 57 4.94 10.65 14.43
CA ARG A 57 4.53 11.82 13.65
C ARG A 57 4.76 11.60 12.15
N ILE A 58 5.87 10.96 11.77
CA ILE A 58 6.15 10.59 10.37
C ILE A 58 5.09 9.60 9.89
N ARG A 59 4.81 8.53 10.65
CA ARG A 59 3.75 7.56 10.35
C ARG A 59 2.40 8.23 10.12
N ASP A 60 2.01 9.14 11.00
CA ASP A 60 0.70 9.80 10.92
C ASP A 60 0.58 10.70 9.67
N GLU A 61 1.66 11.32 9.22
CA GLU A 61 1.67 12.06 7.96
C GLU A 61 1.67 11.10 6.75
N LEU A 62 2.42 9.97 6.80
CA LEU A 62 2.37 8.95 5.75
C LEU A 62 0.96 8.35 5.62
N ARG A 63 0.29 8.06 6.75
CA ARG A 63 -1.10 7.60 6.75
C ARG A 63 -2.01 8.56 5.98
N LYS A 64 -2.00 9.84 6.33
CA LYS A 64 -2.79 10.88 5.65
C LYS A 64 -2.41 11.06 4.18
N THR A 65 -1.18 10.77 3.83
CA THR A 65 -0.66 10.85 2.46
C THR A 65 -1.17 9.69 1.62
N LEU A 66 -1.02 8.46 2.11
CA LEU A 66 -1.40 7.24 1.38
C LEU A 66 -2.92 7.01 1.33
N THR A 67 -3.68 7.51 2.33
CA THR A 67 -5.14 7.50 2.28
C THR A 67 -5.75 8.77 1.65
N GLY A 68 -4.91 9.65 1.14
CA GLY A 68 -5.32 10.86 0.43
C GLY A 68 -5.72 10.59 -1.04
N PRO A 69 -6.13 11.66 -1.77
CA PRO A 69 -6.67 11.52 -3.13
C PRO A 69 -5.62 11.15 -4.20
N ASN A 70 -4.34 11.49 -3.98
CA ASN A 70 -3.26 11.30 -4.95
C ASN A 70 -2.01 10.68 -4.26
N PRO A 71 -2.08 9.42 -3.78
CA PRO A 71 -0.99 8.78 -3.05
C PRO A 71 0.26 8.55 -3.91
N ASP A 72 0.08 8.15 -5.17
CA ASP A 72 1.13 7.96 -6.18
C ASP A 72 1.96 9.23 -6.39
N THR A 73 1.29 10.33 -6.70
CA THR A 73 1.91 11.65 -6.87
C THR A 73 2.61 12.11 -5.59
N SER A 74 2.04 11.77 -4.42
CA SER A 74 2.64 12.10 -3.13
C SER A 74 3.93 11.33 -2.88
N ILE A 75 3.96 10.02 -3.15
CA ILE A 75 5.18 9.20 -3.04
C ILE A 75 6.24 9.69 -4.02
N LYS A 76 5.85 9.97 -5.29
CA LYS A 76 6.75 10.54 -6.27
C LYS A 76 7.33 11.89 -5.83
N MET A 77 6.51 12.78 -5.27
CA MET A 77 6.96 14.09 -4.80
C MET A 77 7.87 13.99 -3.56
N LEU A 78 7.60 13.07 -2.63
CA LEU A 78 8.53 12.75 -1.52
C LEU A 78 9.89 12.30 -2.05
N ASP A 79 9.90 11.50 -3.11
CA ASP A 79 11.11 11.02 -3.77
C ASP A 79 11.88 12.14 -4.48
N ASP A 80 11.21 12.94 -5.29
CA ASP A 80 11.78 14.09 -6.00
C ASP A 80 12.42 15.12 -5.04
N LEU A 81 12.00 15.13 -3.78
CA LEU A 81 12.49 15.98 -2.70
C LEU A 81 13.47 15.27 -1.75
N ASN A 82 13.90 14.05 -2.06
CA ASN A 82 14.81 13.18 -1.31
C ASN A 82 14.25 12.72 0.07
N LEU A 83 13.01 13.03 0.40
CA LEU A 83 12.40 12.62 1.67
C LEU A 83 12.08 11.13 1.71
N LEU A 84 11.70 10.53 0.57
CA LEU A 84 11.34 9.11 0.51
C LEU A 84 12.52 8.22 0.85
N HIS A 85 13.72 8.54 0.35
CA HIS A 85 14.93 7.78 0.64
C HIS A 85 15.27 7.74 2.13
N GLU A 86 15.02 8.82 2.85
CA GLU A 86 15.26 8.87 4.29
C GLU A 86 14.23 8.04 5.07
N ILE A 87 12.96 8.14 4.69
CA ILE A 87 11.84 7.55 5.45
C ILE A 87 11.66 6.06 5.09
N LEU A 88 11.68 5.75 3.79
CA LEU A 88 11.45 4.43 3.21
C LEU A 88 12.48 4.11 2.11
N PRO A 89 13.77 3.92 2.48
CA PRO A 89 14.83 3.58 1.52
C PRO A 89 14.51 2.29 0.75
N GLU A 90 13.76 1.37 1.35
CA GLU A 90 13.34 0.13 0.70
C GLU A 90 12.44 0.38 -0.52
N VAL A 91 11.61 1.42 -0.47
CA VAL A 91 10.76 1.81 -1.61
C VAL A 91 11.60 2.46 -2.71
N THR A 92 12.57 3.28 -2.36
CA THR A 92 13.48 3.86 -3.38
C THR A 92 14.39 2.83 -4.02
N ALA A 93 14.71 1.73 -3.32
CA ALA A 93 15.50 0.62 -3.87
C ALA A 93 14.78 -0.15 -5.00
N MET A 94 13.47 0.03 -5.17
CA MET A 94 12.70 -0.58 -6.27
C MET A 94 12.93 0.10 -7.62
N LYS A 95 13.54 1.30 -7.64
CA LYS A 95 13.83 2.03 -8.87
C LYS A 95 14.87 1.30 -9.72
N GLY A 96 14.59 1.20 -11.03
CA GLY A 96 15.47 0.56 -11.99
C GLY A 96 15.55 -0.97 -11.85
N VAL A 97 14.73 -1.58 -10.99
CA VAL A 97 14.61 -3.04 -10.91
C VAL A 97 13.69 -3.51 -12.03
N GLU A 98 14.31 -4.03 -13.10
CA GLU A 98 13.61 -4.51 -14.28
C GLU A 98 12.67 -5.67 -13.98
N GLN A 99 11.56 -5.73 -14.70
CA GLN A 99 10.57 -6.81 -14.62
C GLN A 99 10.36 -7.44 -16.00
N PRO A 100 9.84 -8.70 -16.08
CA PRO A 100 9.52 -9.28 -17.36
C PRO A 100 8.42 -8.47 -18.07
N GLU A 101 8.71 -7.91 -19.23
CA GLU A 101 7.84 -7.02 -20.01
C GLU A 101 6.47 -7.64 -20.31
N ASN A 102 6.42 -8.96 -20.52
CA ASN A 102 5.17 -9.69 -20.78
C ASN A 102 4.16 -9.64 -19.62
N PHE A 103 4.62 -9.37 -18.40
CA PHE A 103 3.77 -9.27 -17.20
C PHE A 103 3.69 -7.85 -16.65
N HIS A 104 4.70 -7.03 -16.95
CA HIS A 104 4.84 -5.67 -16.43
C HIS A 104 5.25 -4.70 -17.54
N PRO A 105 4.35 -4.44 -18.51
CA PRO A 105 4.62 -3.51 -19.64
C PRO A 105 4.78 -2.06 -19.15
N GLU A 106 4.34 -1.76 -17.93
CA GLU A 106 4.41 -0.44 -17.29
C GLU A 106 5.83 -0.02 -16.89
N GLY A 107 6.78 -0.97 -16.74
CA GLY A 107 8.18 -0.66 -16.46
C GLY A 107 8.77 -1.35 -15.23
N ASP A 108 9.62 -0.64 -14.49
CA ASP A 108 10.31 -1.15 -13.30
C ASP A 108 9.37 -1.32 -12.08
N VAL A 109 9.86 -1.98 -11.02
CA VAL A 109 9.09 -2.26 -9.80
C VAL A 109 8.56 -0.99 -9.13
N TYR A 110 9.32 0.10 -9.16
CA TYR A 110 8.87 1.37 -8.58
C TYR A 110 7.72 1.99 -9.37
N THR A 111 7.83 2.02 -10.69
CA THR A 111 6.79 2.52 -11.60
C THR A 111 5.50 1.71 -11.46
N HIS A 112 5.62 0.37 -11.40
CA HIS A 112 4.50 -0.52 -11.11
C HIS A 112 3.82 -0.18 -9.77
N THR A 113 4.61 0.00 -8.71
CA THR A 113 4.09 0.33 -7.38
C THR A 113 3.32 1.67 -7.37
N LEU A 114 3.83 2.70 -8.07
CA LEU A 114 3.11 3.97 -8.21
C LEU A 114 1.78 3.78 -8.96
N LEU A 115 1.79 3.02 -10.04
CA LEU A 115 0.57 2.73 -10.80
C LEU A 115 -0.46 1.96 -9.96
N THR A 116 -0.02 1.00 -9.14
CA THR A 116 -0.90 0.27 -8.21
C THR A 116 -1.54 1.20 -7.18
N LEU A 117 -0.80 2.19 -6.65
CA LEU A 117 -1.34 3.25 -5.79
C LEU A 117 -2.37 4.13 -6.53
N THR A 118 -2.14 4.44 -7.80
CA THR A 118 -3.12 5.17 -8.64
C THR A 118 -4.42 4.37 -8.76
N LYS A 119 -4.33 3.06 -9.06
CA LYS A 119 -5.52 2.19 -9.15
C LYS A 119 -6.29 2.11 -7.84
N LEU A 120 -5.59 2.06 -6.70
CA LEU A 120 -6.23 2.11 -5.38
C LEU A 120 -6.99 3.43 -5.16
N ALA A 121 -6.38 4.56 -5.53
CA ALA A 121 -7.02 5.87 -5.40
C ALA A 121 -8.23 6.04 -6.34
N ASP A 122 -8.16 5.49 -7.55
CA ASP A 122 -9.28 5.50 -8.50
C ASP A 122 -10.46 4.67 -7.97
N GLY A 123 -10.20 3.53 -7.34
CA GLY A 123 -11.23 2.72 -6.67
C GLY A 123 -11.95 3.50 -5.55
N ARG A 124 -11.24 4.35 -4.80
CA ARG A 124 -11.86 5.23 -3.78
C ARG A 124 -12.82 6.25 -4.41
N LYS A 125 -12.41 6.85 -5.53
CA LYS A 125 -13.25 7.85 -6.23
C LYS A 125 -14.50 7.22 -6.84
N ALA A 126 -14.41 6.00 -7.37
CA ALA A 126 -15.53 5.29 -7.96
C ALA A 126 -16.63 4.98 -6.91
N THR A 127 -16.26 4.62 -5.70
CA THR A 127 -17.22 4.38 -4.61
C THR A 127 -17.93 5.65 -4.13
N ASP A 128 -17.27 6.81 -4.20
CA ASP A 128 -17.89 8.10 -3.90
C ASP A 128 -18.98 8.50 -4.93
N THR A 129 -18.91 7.92 -6.15
CA THR A 129 -19.89 8.17 -7.23
C THR A 129 -21.02 7.15 -7.31
N GLY A 130 -21.10 6.16 -6.38
CA GLY A 130 -22.24 5.25 -6.23
C GLY A 130 -22.07 3.85 -6.84
N GLU A 131 -20.87 3.47 -7.28
CA GLU A 131 -20.56 2.07 -7.53
C GLU A 131 -20.44 1.33 -6.18
N GLU A 132 -21.25 0.29 -5.96
CA GLU A 132 -21.22 -0.43 -4.69
C GLU A 132 -19.88 -1.12 -4.47
N PRO A 133 -19.16 -0.79 -3.37
CA PRO A 133 -18.00 -1.56 -2.97
C PRO A 133 -18.46 -2.93 -2.49
N LEU A 134 -17.58 -3.93 -2.57
CA LEU A 134 -17.80 -5.24 -2.00
C LEU A 134 -18.36 -5.15 -0.59
N PRO A 135 -19.43 -5.89 -0.25
CA PRO A 135 -20.01 -5.88 1.08
C PRO A 135 -19.01 -6.49 2.08
N VAL A 136 -18.35 -5.65 2.85
CA VAL A 136 -17.53 -6.07 3.97
C VAL A 136 -18.44 -6.20 5.19
N SER A 137 -18.78 -7.41 5.58
CA SER A 137 -19.51 -7.70 6.81
C SER A 137 -18.57 -7.64 8.03
N ASN A 138 -18.05 -6.47 8.34
CA ASN A 138 -17.44 -6.22 9.64
C ASN A 138 -18.38 -5.30 10.41
N GLY A 139 -18.88 -5.76 11.56
CA GLY A 139 -19.94 -5.14 12.39
C GLY A 139 -19.69 -3.73 12.93
N HIS A 140 -18.88 -2.91 12.23
CA HIS A 140 -18.61 -1.52 12.54
C HIS A 140 -18.67 -0.73 11.23
N GLY A 141 -19.81 -0.13 10.95
CA GLY A 141 -20.09 0.85 9.88
C GLY A 141 -19.40 0.59 8.52
N LYS A 142 -20.13 0.73 7.42
CA LYS A 142 -19.61 0.57 6.04
C LYS A 142 -18.41 1.52 5.77
N LYS A 143 -17.19 1.09 6.12
CA LYS A 143 -15.97 1.73 5.62
C LYS A 143 -15.62 1.07 4.29
N ASN A 144 -15.29 1.89 3.28
CA ASN A 144 -14.74 1.40 2.05
C ASN A 144 -13.38 0.71 2.33
N VAL A 145 -13.21 -0.51 1.83
CA VAL A 145 -11.96 -1.28 1.99
C VAL A 145 -10.76 -0.49 1.45
N SER A 146 -10.94 0.20 0.32
CA SER A 146 -9.89 1.01 -0.31
C SER A 146 -9.41 2.20 0.57
N ASP A 147 -10.16 2.58 1.62
CA ASP A 147 -9.75 3.63 2.58
C ASP A 147 -8.87 3.10 3.71
N SER A 148 -8.65 1.77 3.76
CA SER A 148 -7.80 1.16 4.77
C SER A 148 -6.36 1.68 4.66
N TRP A 149 -5.82 2.11 5.79
CA TRP A 149 -4.41 2.48 5.90
C TRP A 149 -3.51 1.27 5.69
N GLU A 150 -3.89 0.14 6.25
CA GLU A 150 -3.17 -1.12 6.19
C GLU A 150 -3.06 -1.60 4.73
N LEU A 151 -4.17 -1.50 3.99
CA LEU A 151 -4.18 -1.80 2.56
C LEU A 151 -3.28 -0.83 1.78
N ALA A 152 -3.40 0.47 2.00
CA ALA A 152 -2.59 1.46 1.29
C ALA A 152 -1.09 1.27 1.54
N MET A 153 -0.72 0.91 2.77
CA MET A 153 0.66 0.58 3.12
C MET A 153 1.10 -0.75 2.49
N ALA A 154 0.24 -1.76 2.48
CA ALA A 154 0.52 -3.03 1.80
C ALA A 154 0.69 -2.85 0.30
N VAL A 155 -0.12 -2.01 -0.35
CA VAL A 155 0.05 -1.64 -1.78
C VAL A 155 1.41 -0.98 -2.03
N LEU A 156 1.87 -0.08 -1.15
CA LEU A 156 3.20 0.53 -1.28
C LEU A 156 4.33 -0.48 -1.09
N LEU A 157 4.12 -1.52 -0.28
CA LEU A 157 5.17 -2.43 0.16
C LEU A 157 5.11 -3.85 -0.46
N HIS A 158 4.09 -4.19 -1.28
CA HIS A 158 3.90 -5.58 -1.73
C HIS A 158 5.12 -6.16 -2.43
N ASP A 159 5.81 -5.35 -3.18
CA ASP A 159 6.95 -5.73 -4.03
C ASP A 159 8.34 -5.32 -3.49
N ILE A 160 8.46 -4.83 -2.25
CA ILE A 160 9.76 -4.39 -1.67
C ILE A 160 10.78 -5.51 -1.54
N GLY A 161 10.36 -6.76 -1.64
CA GLY A 161 11.25 -7.94 -1.67
C GLY A 161 11.92 -8.16 -3.04
N LYS A 162 11.41 -7.58 -4.13
CA LYS A 162 11.94 -7.80 -5.48
C LYS A 162 13.40 -7.37 -5.66
N PRO A 163 13.84 -6.18 -5.18
CA PRO A 163 15.23 -5.76 -5.34
C PRO A 163 16.25 -6.74 -4.77
N VAL A 164 15.95 -7.34 -3.61
CA VAL A 164 16.88 -8.27 -2.92
C VAL A 164 16.75 -9.72 -3.40
N THR A 165 15.73 -10.02 -4.21
CA THR A 165 15.49 -11.36 -4.79
C THR A 165 15.66 -11.37 -6.31
N PHE A 166 16.12 -10.26 -6.88
CA PHE A 166 16.36 -10.13 -8.31
C PHE A 166 17.42 -11.13 -8.78
N GLU A 167 17.05 -11.96 -9.73
CA GLU A 167 17.93 -12.96 -10.33
C GLU A 167 17.69 -13.02 -11.83
N ILE A 168 18.76 -13.02 -12.63
CA ILE A 168 18.74 -13.26 -14.07
C ILE A 168 19.24 -14.68 -14.31
N ALA A 169 18.32 -15.59 -14.71
CA ALA A 169 18.66 -16.94 -15.13
C ALA A 169 18.30 -17.09 -16.62
N ASP A 170 17.36 -17.99 -16.97
CA ASP A 170 16.71 -18.07 -18.29
C ASP A 170 15.77 -16.88 -18.55
N ARG A 171 15.34 -16.23 -17.48
CA ARG A 171 14.50 -15.01 -17.41
C ARG A 171 14.71 -14.31 -16.09
N ILE A 172 14.17 -13.10 -15.95
CA ILE A 172 14.12 -12.38 -14.67
C ILE A 172 13.21 -13.14 -13.70
N ARG A 173 13.69 -13.38 -12.48
CA ARG A 173 12.98 -14.06 -11.39
C ARG A 173 13.08 -13.28 -10.08
N PHE A 174 12.07 -13.46 -9.22
CA PHE A 174 11.97 -12.85 -7.89
C PHE A 174 11.51 -13.91 -6.88
N ASN A 175 12.30 -14.97 -6.73
CA ASN A 175 11.91 -16.10 -5.88
C ASN A 175 11.73 -15.69 -4.43
N ASN A 176 10.55 -16.01 -3.83
CA ASN A 176 10.19 -15.71 -2.44
C ASN A 176 10.17 -14.21 -2.08
N HIS A 177 9.99 -13.30 -3.05
CA HIS A 177 9.93 -11.86 -2.76
C HIS A 177 8.76 -11.49 -1.84
N ASP A 178 7.66 -12.23 -1.89
CA ASP A 178 6.51 -12.13 -0.99
C ASP A 178 6.91 -12.36 0.48
N SER A 179 7.58 -13.46 0.75
CA SER A 179 8.01 -13.84 2.10
C SER A 179 9.15 -12.97 2.64
N ILE A 180 10.07 -12.55 1.77
CA ILE A 180 11.16 -11.65 2.12
C ILE A 180 10.61 -10.23 2.29
N GLY A 181 9.73 -9.78 1.39
CA GLY A 181 9.04 -8.51 1.46
C GLY A 181 8.22 -8.36 2.75
N ALA A 182 7.52 -9.42 3.18
CA ALA A 182 6.79 -9.42 4.45
C ALA A 182 7.72 -9.17 5.66
N LYS A 183 8.90 -9.79 5.71
CA LYS A 183 9.89 -9.53 6.77
C LYS A 183 10.46 -8.10 6.71
N MET A 184 10.61 -7.55 5.52
CA MET A 184 11.03 -6.15 5.34
C MET A 184 9.92 -5.21 5.79
N ALA A 185 8.66 -5.47 5.42
CA ALA A 185 7.49 -4.71 5.85
C ALA A 185 7.34 -4.72 7.38
N GLU A 186 7.57 -5.85 8.06
CA GLU A 186 7.57 -5.95 9.51
C GLU A 186 8.56 -4.96 10.14
N LYS A 187 9.81 -4.92 9.66
CA LYS A 187 10.84 -3.99 10.14
C LYS A 187 10.47 -2.52 9.89
N ILE A 188 9.84 -2.22 8.74
CA ILE A 188 9.34 -0.88 8.43
C ILE A 188 8.23 -0.49 9.42
N CYS A 189 7.27 -1.37 9.69
CA CYS A 189 6.20 -1.13 10.65
C CYS A 189 6.76 -0.88 12.07
N GLU A 190 7.77 -1.64 12.49
CA GLU A 190 8.46 -1.44 13.77
C GLU A 190 9.19 -0.10 13.82
N ARG A 191 9.94 0.25 12.77
CA ARG A 191 10.63 1.54 12.64
C ARG A 191 9.66 2.72 12.72
N LEU A 192 8.47 2.59 12.13
CA LEU A 192 7.41 3.59 12.14
C LEU A 192 6.50 3.53 13.38
N ARG A 193 6.82 2.67 14.36
CA ARG A 193 6.05 2.53 15.60
C ARG A 193 4.56 2.26 15.36
N MET A 194 4.26 1.37 14.43
CA MET A 194 2.90 0.89 14.18
C MET A 194 2.45 -0.05 15.30
N SER A 195 1.13 -0.14 15.52
CA SER A 195 0.55 -1.11 16.45
C SER A 195 0.77 -2.54 15.95
N ASN A 196 0.70 -3.53 16.86
CA ASN A 196 0.83 -4.93 16.48
C ASN A 196 -0.24 -5.34 15.47
N ALA A 197 -1.48 -4.88 15.63
CA ALA A 197 -2.58 -5.18 14.72
C ALA A 197 -2.31 -4.64 13.30
N GLU A 198 -1.84 -3.39 13.18
CA GLU A 198 -1.45 -2.80 11.89
C GLU A 198 -0.28 -3.58 11.26
N LYS A 199 0.74 -3.89 12.05
CA LYS A 199 1.92 -4.65 11.60
C LYS A 199 1.51 -6.03 11.09
N GLU A 200 0.75 -6.80 11.86
CA GLU A 200 0.26 -8.12 11.48
C GLU A 200 -0.58 -8.08 10.20
N ARG A 201 -1.48 -7.10 10.07
CA ARG A 201 -2.30 -6.94 8.88
C ARG A 201 -1.47 -6.61 7.64
N ILE A 202 -0.58 -5.62 7.72
CA ILE A 202 0.28 -5.21 6.59
C ILE A 202 1.20 -6.36 6.16
N THR A 203 1.88 -7.02 7.11
CA THR A 203 2.79 -8.13 6.80
C THR A 203 2.07 -9.31 6.19
N TRP A 204 0.85 -9.62 6.68
CA TRP A 204 0.02 -10.66 6.11
C TRP A 204 -0.39 -10.32 4.67
N LEU A 205 -0.84 -9.09 4.39
CA LEU A 205 -1.21 -8.65 3.04
C LEU A 205 -0.02 -8.74 2.09
N VAL A 206 1.17 -8.24 2.47
CA VAL A 206 2.39 -8.32 1.66
C VAL A 206 2.76 -9.78 1.39
N LYS A 207 2.69 -10.66 2.39
CA LYS A 207 2.99 -12.08 2.23
C LYS A 207 2.01 -12.79 1.29
N MET A 208 0.76 -12.38 1.31
CA MET A 208 -0.33 -13.07 0.62
C MET A 208 -0.70 -12.46 -0.73
N HIS A 209 -0.06 -11.35 -1.17
CA HIS A 209 -0.49 -10.59 -2.34
C HIS A 209 -0.60 -11.42 -3.62
N LEU A 210 0.23 -12.45 -3.80
CA LEU A 210 0.17 -13.38 -4.94
C LEU A 210 -0.79 -14.56 -4.73
N TYR A 211 -1.40 -14.69 -3.53
CA TYR A 211 -2.08 -15.93 -3.16
C TYR A 211 -3.34 -16.20 -3.97
N LEU A 212 -4.00 -15.18 -4.50
CA LEU A 212 -5.16 -15.34 -5.39
C LEU A 212 -4.79 -15.74 -6.81
N ARG A 213 -3.52 -15.67 -7.17
CA ARG A 213 -3.05 -16.14 -8.47
C ARG A 213 -3.33 -17.63 -8.58
N HIS A 214 -3.97 -18.04 -9.65
CA HIS A 214 -4.46 -19.41 -9.87
C HIS A 214 -5.56 -19.87 -8.87
N ALA A 215 -6.38 -18.94 -8.37
CA ALA A 215 -7.47 -19.26 -7.44
C ALA A 215 -8.43 -20.31 -8.01
N GLN A 216 -8.65 -20.31 -9.34
CA GLN A 216 -9.50 -21.27 -10.04
C GLN A 216 -9.02 -22.73 -9.92
N GLU A 217 -7.72 -22.94 -9.69
CA GLU A 217 -7.10 -24.26 -9.50
C GLU A 217 -7.10 -24.70 -8.02
N MET A 218 -7.51 -23.82 -7.10
CA MET A 218 -7.50 -24.10 -5.67
C MET A 218 -8.67 -24.99 -5.23
N ARG A 219 -8.41 -25.82 -4.23
CA ARG A 219 -9.48 -26.57 -3.57
C ARG A 219 -10.42 -25.61 -2.82
N VAL A 220 -11.72 -25.85 -2.90
CA VAL A 220 -12.76 -25.04 -2.23
C VAL A 220 -12.49 -24.89 -0.73
N SER A 221 -12.01 -25.94 -0.05
CA SER A 221 -11.64 -25.87 1.39
C SER A 221 -10.50 -24.88 1.70
N LYS A 222 -9.60 -24.63 0.73
CA LYS A 222 -8.52 -23.66 0.86
C LYS A 222 -9.06 -22.24 0.67
N LEU A 223 -9.96 -22.06 -0.31
CA LEU A 223 -10.67 -20.79 -0.54
C LEU A 223 -11.55 -20.42 0.67
N LYS A 224 -12.33 -21.37 1.21
CA LYS A 224 -13.14 -21.13 2.42
C LYS A 224 -12.32 -20.61 3.60
N ARG A 225 -11.13 -21.21 3.85
CA ARG A 225 -10.22 -20.73 4.91
C ARG A 225 -9.68 -19.34 4.65
N LEU A 226 -9.40 -19.02 3.39
CA LEU A 226 -8.98 -17.69 3.00
C LEU A 226 -10.11 -16.66 3.20
N PHE A 227 -11.31 -16.98 2.73
CA PHE A 227 -12.49 -16.12 2.85
C PHE A 227 -12.91 -15.88 4.31
N ALA A 228 -12.63 -16.84 5.20
CA ALA A 228 -12.87 -16.70 6.63
C ALA A 228 -11.86 -15.75 7.33
N HIS A 229 -10.75 -15.43 6.67
CA HIS A 229 -9.75 -14.51 7.23
C HIS A 229 -10.27 -13.07 7.18
N GLU A 230 -10.16 -12.35 8.29
CA GLU A 230 -10.66 -10.95 8.39
C GLU A 230 -10.01 -9.97 7.41
N GLY A 231 -8.79 -10.25 6.95
CA GLY A 231 -8.04 -9.46 5.97
C GLY A 231 -8.37 -9.79 4.52
N TYR A 232 -9.26 -10.78 4.26
CA TYR A 232 -9.56 -11.19 2.88
C TYR A 232 -10.07 -10.05 1.99
N PRO A 233 -10.98 -9.17 2.43
CA PRO A 233 -11.44 -8.07 1.58
C PRO A 233 -10.31 -7.15 1.13
N GLU A 234 -9.36 -6.84 2.02
CA GLU A 234 -8.18 -6.03 1.69
C GLU A 234 -7.22 -6.78 0.76
N LEU A 235 -7.06 -8.10 0.95
CA LEU A 235 -6.26 -8.94 0.06
C LEU A 235 -6.86 -9.00 -1.35
N ALA A 236 -8.17 -9.13 -1.46
CA ALA A 236 -8.87 -9.14 -2.74
C ALA A 236 -8.70 -7.80 -3.48
N GLU A 237 -8.82 -6.67 -2.75
CA GLU A 237 -8.61 -5.34 -3.33
C GLU A 237 -7.15 -5.12 -3.72
N LEU A 238 -6.17 -5.56 -2.89
CA LEU A 238 -4.74 -5.51 -3.25
C LEU A 238 -4.47 -6.27 -4.55
N TYR A 239 -4.97 -7.52 -4.66
CA TYR A 239 -4.81 -8.32 -5.86
C TYR A 239 -5.45 -7.68 -7.11
N LYS A 240 -6.64 -7.09 -6.94
CA LYS A 240 -7.34 -6.37 -8.02
C LYS A 240 -6.53 -5.19 -8.52
N VAL A 241 -6.04 -4.30 -7.64
CA VAL A 241 -5.30 -3.10 -8.05
C VAL A 241 -3.92 -3.43 -8.62
N ASP A 242 -3.25 -4.47 -8.12
CA ASP A 242 -2.01 -5.02 -8.67
C ASP A 242 -2.23 -5.58 -10.09
N SER A 243 -3.27 -6.38 -10.28
CA SER A 243 -3.65 -6.90 -11.61
C SER A 243 -3.99 -5.78 -12.59
N LEU A 244 -4.73 -4.75 -12.16
CA LEU A 244 -5.08 -3.58 -12.99
C LEU A 244 -3.85 -2.72 -13.35
N ALA A 245 -2.82 -2.74 -12.53
CA ALA A 245 -1.56 -2.03 -12.78
C ALA A 245 -0.60 -2.81 -13.70
N SER A 246 -0.85 -4.09 -13.95
CA SER A 246 -0.02 -4.96 -14.79
C SER A 246 -0.75 -5.43 -16.05
N THR A 247 -1.22 -6.67 -16.07
CA THR A 247 -1.87 -7.28 -17.23
C THR A 247 -3.35 -6.93 -17.40
N ALA A 248 -3.96 -6.29 -16.40
CA ALA A 248 -5.39 -6.03 -16.28
C ALA A 248 -6.29 -7.30 -16.34
N ASN A 249 -5.71 -8.49 -16.09
CA ASN A 249 -6.47 -9.74 -16.01
C ASN A 249 -7.08 -9.88 -14.61
N LEU A 250 -8.42 -9.90 -14.54
CA LEU A 250 -9.19 -10.04 -13.30
C LEU A 250 -9.91 -11.39 -13.18
N ASP A 251 -9.56 -12.41 -13.98
CA ASP A 251 -10.28 -13.68 -14.00
C ASP A 251 -10.28 -14.38 -12.64
N ASP A 252 -9.11 -14.48 -11.98
CA ASP A 252 -9.01 -15.06 -10.63
C ASP A 252 -9.71 -14.20 -9.57
N TYR A 253 -9.64 -12.87 -9.69
CA TYR A 253 -10.39 -11.96 -8.82
C TYR A 253 -11.89 -12.17 -8.95
N ASN A 254 -12.43 -12.14 -10.17
CA ASN A 254 -13.86 -12.30 -10.44
C ASN A 254 -14.36 -13.69 -9.98
N PHE A 255 -13.55 -14.72 -10.20
CA PHE A 255 -13.83 -16.06 -9.69
C PHE A 255 -13.93 -16.07 -8.15
N CYS A 256 -12.96 -15.47 -7.46
CA CYS A 256 -12.98 -15.37 -6.00
C CYS A 256 -14.19 -14.61 -5.48
N GLN A 257 -14.58 -13.50 -6.14
CA GLN A 257 -15.76 -12.73 -5.77
C GLN A 257 -17.03 -13.55 -5.89
N LYS A 258 -17.23 -14.22 -7.03
CA LYS A 258 -18.37 -15.10 -7.25
C LYS A 258 -18.44 -16.21 -6.19
N MET A 259 -17.32 -16.88 -5.93
CA MET A 259 -17.24 -17.93 -4.92
C MET A 259 -17.51 -17.42 -3.50
N PHE A 260 -17.07 -16.20 -3.17
CA PHE A 260 -17.32 -15.58 -1.87
C PHE A 260 -18.80 -15.25 -1.66
N GLU A 261 -19.49 -14.78 -2.70
CA GLU A 261 -20.93 -14.49 -2.68
C GLU A 261 -21.78 -15.77 -2.62
N GLU A 262 -21.39 -16.83 -3.33
CA GLU A 262 -22.09 -18.11 -3.36
C GLU A 262 -22.00 -18.88 -2.04
N LEU A 263 -20.92 -18.67 -1.28
CA LEU A 263 -20.73 -19.33 0.00
C LEU A 263 -21.48 -18.59 1.10
N LYS A 264 -22.41 -19.28 1.78
CA LYS A 264 -23.07 -18.73 2.97
C LYS A 264 -22.06 -18.50 4.07
N VAL A 265 -22.29 -17.45 4.89
CA VAL A 265 -21.42 -17.10 6.04
C VAL A 265 -21.22 -18.30 6.98
N GLU A 266 -22.27 -19.09 7.23
CA GLU A 266 -22.25 -20.31 8.03
C GLU A 266 -21.32 -21.40 7.46
N GLU A 267 -21.19 -21.46 6.13
CA GLU A 267 -20.27 -22.40 5.46
C GLU A 267 -18.83 -21.90 5.49
N ILE A 268 -18.61 -20.58 5.57
CA ILE A 268 -17.26 -19.96 5.63
C ILE A 268 -16.69 -20.05 7.05
N LYS A 269 -17.53 -19.78 8.07
CA LYS A 269 -17.16 -19.86 9.48
C LYS A 269 -18.17 -20.77 10.20
N PRO A 270 -18.04 -22.10 10.11
CA PRO A 270 -18.87 -22.98 10.90
C PRO A 270 -18.66 -22.70 12.39
N GLU A 271 -19.75 -22.77 13.17
CA GLU A 271 -19.63 -22.69 14.63
C GLU A 271 -18.71 -23.79 15.14
N PRO A 272 -17.82 -23.51 16.11
CA PRO A 272 -17.00 -24.53 16.70
C PRO A 272 -17.88 -25.59 17.38
N LEU A 273 -17.66 -26.86 17.04
CA LEU A 273 -18.38 -28.02 17.60
C LEU A 273 -18.21 -28.14 19.12
N ILE A 274 -17.19 -27.52 19.68
CA ILE A 274 -16.87 -27.46 21.11
C ILE A 274 -16.46 -26.01 21.42
N THR A 275 -17.13 -25.42 22.40
CA THR A 275 -16.80 -24.09 22.93
C THR A 275 -16.03 -24.21 24.24
N GLY A 276 -15.35 -23.17 24.69
CA GLY A 276 -14.66 -23.16 25.99
C GLY A 276 -15.60 -23.35 27.20
N ASN A 277 -16.93 -23.32 27.00
CA ASN A 277 -17.93 -23.61 28.01
C ASN A 277 -18.30 -25.10 28.06
N ASP A 278 -17.83 -25.91 27.14
CA ASP A 278 -18.10 -27.35 27.03
C ASP A 278 -16.97 -28.18 27.68
N LEU A 279 -15.92 -27.51 28.19
CA LEU A 279 -14.78 -28.07 28.92
C LEU A 279 -14.79 -27.60 30.38
#